data_ca877c4c0903bb37488e61adaf379e77
#
_entry.id   ca877c4c0903bb37488e61adaf379e77
#
_cell.length_a   1.000
_cell.length_b   1.000
_cell.length_c   1.000
_cell.angle_alpha   90.00
_cell.angle_beta   90.00
_cell.angle_gamma   90.00
#
_symmetry.space_group_name_H-M   'P 1'
#
loop_
_entity.id
_entity.type
_entity.pdbx_description
1 polymer ?
#
loop_
_entity_poly.entity_id
_entity_poly.type
_entity_poly.pdbx_seq_one_letter_code
_entity_poly.pdbx_strand_id
1 'polypeptide(L)'
;YRLIGPYRGGRSGTVTGIPGDRDTYYFGSVGGGVWKSTDGGSKWRNVSDGFFGGSVGAVAVAESDPNVVYVGLGEKTVRGNVSSNFGVWKSTDAGKSWEFLGLEDTRHIGRIRVHPTNPDIVYVAAMGDLWQSSEARGVYKSTDGGETWEKVLYANEDAGAVDLVLEPGNPRIIYASTWNVRRTPHDFSSGGPGSDLWKSTDSGETWTKLTDLPNMPAEPRGIIGVTVSPANPDRVWALIEAEDGGVFRSDDAGETWEKINSDRALRSRAWYYTRIIADTQNENKVYVMNVSYGVSTDGGV
;
A
#
# COMPACT_ATOMS: atom_id res chain seq x y z
N TYR A 1 8.81 -22.95 -27.28
CA TYR A 1 9.87 -21.94 -27.00
C TYR A 1 10.37 -22.13 -25.57
N ARG A 2 11.68 -22.09 -25.37
CA ARG A 2 12.33 -22.15 -24.05
C ARG A 2 13.13 -20.87 -23.83
N LEU A 3 12.93 -20.20 -22.72
CA LEU A 3 13.75 -19.07 -22.32
C LEU A 3 15.15 -19.56 -21.95
N ILE A 4 16.15 -19.02 -22.60
CA ILE A 4 17.56 -19.40 -22.41
C ILE A 4 18.39 -18.30 -21.76
N GLY A 5 17.74 -17.21 -21.31
CA GLY A 5 18.39 -16.05 -20.71
C GLY A 5 18.88 -15.01 -21.73
N PRO A 6 19.53 -13.93 -21.26
CA PRO A 6 19.73 -13.64 -19.84
C PRO A 6 18.41 -13.40 -19.12
N TYR A 7 18.28 -13.93 -17.91
CA TYR A 7 17.12 -13.67 -17.06
C TYR A 7 17.20 -12.25 -16.53
N ARG A 8 16.13 -11.49 -16.74
CA ARG A 8 16.04 -10.13 -16.17
C ARG A 8 15.53 -10.23 -14.74
N GLY A 9 16.26 -9.64 -13.81
CA GLY A 9 15.71 -9.23 -12.53
C GLY A 9 14.65 -8.13 -12.78
N GLY A 10 13.48 -8.26 -12.18
CA GLY A 10 12.43 -7.26 -12.20
C GLY A 10 12.42 -6.46 -10.90
N ARG A 11 11.54 -5.46 -10.85
CA ARG A 11 11.22 -4.78 -9.60
C ARG A 11 10.39 -5.71 -8.72
N SER A 12 10.65 -5.69 -7.40
CA SER A 12 9.73 -6.23 -6.40
C SER A 12 8.83 -5.09 -5.91
N GLY A 13 7.55 -5.15 -6.21
CA GLY A 13 6.59 -4.09 -5.87
C GLY A 13 6.08 -4.19 -4.44
N THR A 14 6.06 -5.39 -3.89
CA THR A 14 5.49 -5.69 -2.57
C THR A 14 6.15 -6.92 -1.96
N VAL A 15 6.19 -6.95 -0.63
CA VAL A 15 6.67 -8.08 0.16
C VAL A 15 5.82 -8.22 1.41
N THR A 16 5.61 -9.44 1.87
CA THR A 16 4.99 -9.74 3.15
C THR A 16 5.61 -11.01 3.75
N GLY A 17 5.66 -11.06 5.08
CA GLY A 17 5.97 -12.25 5.86
C GLY A 17 4.74 -12.74 6.61
N ILE A 18 4.91 -13.79 7.41
CA ILE A 18 3.89 -14.34 8.30
C ILE A 18 4.31 -14.02 9.73
N PRO A 19 3.48 -13.33 10.53
CA PRO A 19 3.80 -13.09 11.93
C PRO A 19 4.12 -14.38 12.68
N GLY A 20 5.26 -14.40 13.37
CA GLY A 20 5.73 -15.59 14.11
C GLY A 20 6.47 -16.64 13.28
N ASP A 21 6.43 -16.59 11.96
CA ASP A 21 7.20 -17.45 11.05
C ASP A 21 8.36 -16.68 10.43
N ARG A 22 9.60 -17.09 10.69
CA ARG A 22 10.81 -16.44 10.18
C ARG A 22 11.27 -16.94 8.81
N ASP A 23 10.64 -17.97 8.32
CA ASP A 23 11.09 -18.68 7.12
C ASP A 23 10.19 -18.42 5.91
N THR A 24 8.91 -18.09 6.15
CA THR A 24 7.94 -17.91 5.05
C THR A 24 7.75 -16.45 4.67
N TYR A 25 8.01 -16.17 3.40
CA TYR A 25 7.83 -14.85 2.79
C TYR A 25 7.19 -14.97 1.41
N TYR A 26 6.44 -13.93 1.06
CA TYR A 26 5.93 -13.73 -0.29
C TYR A 26 6.42 -12.40 -0.85
N PHE A 27 6.73 -12.35 -2.14
CA PHE A 27 6.89 -11.07 -2.83
C PHE A 27 6.14 -11.05 -4.16
N GLY A 28 5.66 -9.85 -4.54
CA GLY A 28 5.06 -9.59 -5.83
C GLY A 28 6.05 -8.93 -6.76
N SER A 29 6.25 -9.53 -7.93
CA SER A 29 7.16 -9.08 -8.96
C SER A 29 6.42 -8.22 -9.99
N VAL A 30 7.12 -7.27 -10.58
CA VAL A 30 6.63 -6.53 -11.74
C VAL A 30 6.86 -7.37 -12.98
N GLY A 31 5.77 -7.92 -13.52
CA GLY A 31 5.80 -8.79 -14.71
C GLY A 31 6.12 -10.25 -14.43
N GLY A 32 6.19 -10.70 -13.17
CA GLY A 32 6.58 -12.07 -12.84
C GLY A 32 5.70 -12.76 -11.79
N GLY A 33 4.51 -12.23 -11.50
CA GLY A 33 3.57 -12.85 -10.55
C GLY A 33 4.05 -12.85 -9.10
N VAL A 34 3.58 -13.82 -8.33
CA VAL A 34 3.86 -13.99 -6.90
C VAL A 34 4.87 -15.10 -6.67
N TRP A 35 5.84 -14.82 -5.82
CA TRP A 35 6.90 -15.74 -5.42
C TRP A 35 6.85 -16.00 -3.93
N LYS A 36 7.09 -17.23 -3.53
CA LYS A 36 7.10 -17.70 -2.14
C LYS A 36 8.44 -18.32 -1.78
N SER A 37 8.97 -17.96 -0.61
CA SER A 37 10.06 -18.65 0.09
C SER A 37 9.52 -19.33 1.34
N THR A 38 10.17 -20.43 1.74
CA THR A 38 9.92 -21.15 3.00
C THR A 38 11.22 -21.51 3.71
N ASP A 39 12.30 -20.78 3.40
CA ASP A 39 13.65 -21.00 3.93
C ASP A 39 14.38 -19.66 4.20
N GLY A 40 13.65 -18.67 4.71
CA GLY A 40 14.21 -17.36 5.06
C GLY A 40 14.64 -16.53 3.87
N GLY A 41 14.07 -16.77 2.67
CA GLY A 41 14.41 -16.04 1.46
C GLY A 41 15.59 -16.60 0.67
N SER A 42 16.13 -17.77 1.05
CA SER A 42 17.26 -18.39 0.34
C SER A 42 16.86 -18.95 -1.01
N LYS A 43 15.64 -19.48 -1.12
CA LYS A 43 15.07 -19.99 -2.38
C LYS A 43 13.67 -19.44 -2.58
N TRP A 44 13.32 -19.18 -3.82
CA TRP A 44 12.03 -18.65 -4.22
C TRP A 44 11.42 -19.49 -5.33
N ARG A 45 10.14 -19.79 -5.22
CA ARG A 45 9.35 -20.43 -6.28
C ARG A 45 8.19 -19.55 -6.66
N ASN A 46 7.86 -19.49 -7.95
CA ASN A 46 6.63 -18.88 -8.42
C ASN A 46 5.44 -19.73 -7.93
N VAL A 47 4.41 -19.07 -7.38
CA VAL A 47 3.21 -19.72 -6.89
C VAL A 47 1.95 -19.24 -7.61
N SER A 48 2.07 -18.32 -8.56
CA SER A 48 0.97 -17.80 -9.35
C SER A 48 0.95 -18.33 -10.79
N ASP A 49 1.99 -19.03 -11.24
CA ASP A 49 2.04 -19.61 -12.58
C ASP A 49 0.87 -20.59 -12.81
N GLY A 50 0.19 -20.43 -13.96
CA GLY A 50 -0.99 -21.21 -14.30
C GLY A 50 -2.33 -20.62 -13.82
N PHE A 51 -2.30 -19.59 -12.96
CA PHE A 51 -3.48 -18.86 -12.49
C PHE A 51 -3.50 -17.42 -13.03
N PHE A 52 -2.49 -16.65 -12.69
CA PHE A 52 -2.29 -15.29 -13.17
C PHE A 52 -0.81 -14.97 -13.30
N GLY A 53 -0.51 -14.01 -14.16
CA GLY A 53 0.83 -13.47 -14.34
C GLY A 53 0.84 -11.96 -14.25
N GLY A 54 1.91 -11.34 -14.75
CA GLY A 54 2.03 -9.90 -14.87
C GLY A 54 2.44 -9.24 -13.56
N SER A 55 2.10 -7.96 -13.43
CA SER A 55 2.54 -7.11 -12.33
C SER A 55 1.67 -7.27 -11.09
N VAL A 56 2.31 -7.38 -9.94
CA VAL A 56 1.68 -7.47 -8.62
C VAL A 56 1.98 -6.20 -7.83
N GLY A 57 0.93 -5.51 -7.39
CA GLY A 57 1.03 -4.28 -6.60
C GLY A 57 0.96 -4.50 -5.09
N ALA A 58 0.18 -5.50 -4.66
CA ALA A 58 0.02 -5.82 -3.24
C ALA A 58 -0.06 -7.33 -2.99
N VAL A 59 0.51 -7.78 -1.89
CA VAL A 59 0.33 -9.13 -1.33
C VAL A 59 0.08 -8.99 0.16
N ALA A 60 -0.93 -9.68 0.68
CA ALA A 60 -1.26 -9.71 2.10
C ALA A 60 -1.57 -11.14 2.53
N VAL A 61 -0.99 -11.56 3.65
CA VAL A 61 -1.31 -12.82 4.33
C VAL A 61 -2.19 -12.50 5.53
N ALA A 62 -3.25 -13.28 5.74
CA ALA A 62 -4.09 -13.11 6.93
C ALA A 62 -3.32 -13.55 8.17
N GLU A 63 -3.29 -12.71 9.21
CA GLU A 63 -2.60 -13.03 10.46
C GLU A 63 -3.26 -14.18 11.22
N SER A 64 -4.59 -14.27 11.13
CA SER A 64 -5.40 -15.32 11.79
C SER A 64 -5.34 -16.67 11.07
N ASP A 65 -5.03 -16.70 9.77
CA ASP A 65 -4.88 -17.93 8.98
C ASP A 65 -3.85 -17.73 7.86
N PRO A 66 -2.61 -18.20 8.04
CA PRO A 66 -1.55 -18.07 7.03
C PRO A 66 -1.80 -18.79 5.70
N ASN A 67 -2.82 -19.64 5.62
CA ASN A 67 -3.24 -20.22 4.34
C ASN A 67 -3.99 -19.24 3.47
N VAL A 68 -4.58 -18.20 4.07
CA VAL A 68 -5.33 -17.17 3.35
C VAL A 68 -4.39 -16.07 2.90
N VAL A 69 -4.25 -15.92 1.59
CA VAL A 69 -3.38 -14.91 0.94
C VAL A 69 -4.18 -14.15 -0.10
N TYR A 70 -4.14 -12.83 -0.03
CA TYR A 70 -4.74 -11.94 -1.02
C TYR A 70 -3.66 -11.27 -1.88
N VAL A 71 -3.93 -11.15 -3.16
CA VAL A 71 -3.04 -10.51 -4.14
C VAL A 71 -3.80 -9.48 -4.95
N GLY A 72 -3.29 -8.26 -4.96
CA GLY A 72 -3.77 -7.19 -5.82
C GLY A 72 -2.82 -6.96 -7.00
N LEU A 73 -3.38 -6.94 -8.19
CA LEU A 73 -2.60 -6.85 -9.42
C LEU A 73 -2.40 -5.39 -9.88
N GLY A 74 -1.48 -5.20 -10.82
CA GLY A 74 -1.05 -3.90 -11.34
C GLY A 74 0.14 -3.31 -10.62
N GLU A 75 1.05 -2.71 -11.37
CA GLU A 75 2.26 -2.10 -10.80
C GLU A 75 1.90 -0.82 -10.03
N LYS A 76 2.34 -0.71 -8.77
CA LYS A 76 2.12 0.49 -7.95
C LYS A 76 3.27 1.51 -7.98
N THR A 77 4.42 1.10 -8.48
CA THR A 77 5.60 1.97 -8.60
C THR A 77 5.55 2.72 -9.93
N VAL A 78 4.96 3.91 -9.90
CA VAL A 78 4.68 4.66 -11.13
C VAL A 78 5.95 5.15 -11.79
N ARG A 79 6.12 4.78 -13.05
CA ARG A 79 7.22 5.23 -13.92
C ARG A 79 6.78 5.17 -15.39
N GLY A 80 7.70 5.44 -16.33
CA GLY A 80 7.37 5.52 -17.74
C GLY A 80 6.78 4.27 -18.39
N ASN A 81 7.04 3.12 -17.81
CA ASN A 81 6.56 1.82 -18.28
C ASN A 81 5.73 1.08 -17.22
N VAL A 82 4.97 1.81 -16.41
CA VAL A 82 4.07 1.22 -15.42
C VAL A 82 3.08 0.27 -16.11
N SER A 83 2.92 -0.93 -15.56
CA SER A 83 2.11 -1.99 -16.16
C SER A 83 0.81 -2.18 -15.41
N SER A 84 -0.31 -2.00 -16.09
CA SER A 84 -1.63 -2.36 -15.58
C SER A 84 -1.77 -3.89 -15.49
N ASN A 85 -2.62 -4.34 -14.58
CA ASN A 85 -3.09 -5.71 -14.50
C ASN A 85 -4.48 -5.69 -13.82
N PHE A 86 -5.11 -6.85 -13.56
CA PHE A 86 -6.54 -6.86 -13.29
C PHE A 86 -6.89 -7.54 -11.99
N GLY A 87 -7.49 -6.77 -11.07
CA GLY A 87 -8.27 -7.22 -9.94
C GLY A 87 -7.52 -7.86 -8.78
N VAL A 88 -8.28 -8.57 -7.98
CA VAL A 88 -7.84 -9.23 -6.75
C VAL A 88 -7.96 -10.75 -6.90
N TRP A 89 -6.99 -11.46 -6.33
CA TRP A 89 -6.95 -12.92 -6.26
C TRP A 89 -6.77 -13.36 -4.82
N LYS A 90 -7.36 -14.52 -4.46
CA LYS A 90 -7.29 -15.15 -3.13
C LYS A 90 -6.78 -16.58 -3.25
N SER A 91 -5.95 -16.97 -2.31
CA SER A 91 -5.63 -18.36 -2.02
C SER A 91 -6.10 -18.70 -0.61
N THR A 92 -6.57 -19.91 -0.41
CA THR A 92 -6.94 -20.49 0.91
C THR A 92 -6.05 -21.67 1.28
N ASP A 93 -4.99 -21.91 0.51
CA ASP A 93 -4.07 -23.03 0.66
C ASP A 93 -2.58 -22.61 0.59
N ALA A 94 -2.30 -21.40 1.07
CA ALA A 94 -0.97 -20.80 1.11
C ALA A 94 -0.29 -20.66 -0.27
N GLY A 95 -1.09 -20.37 -1.32
CA GLY A 95 -0.62 -20.10 -2.66
C GLY A 95 -0.45 -21.33 -3.54
N LYS A 96 -1.09 -22.46 -3.22
CA LYS A 96 -1.10 -23.63 -4.10
C LYS A 96 -2.15 -23.51 -5.20
N SER A 97 -3.28 -22.88 -4.90
CA SER A 97 -4.34 -22.53 -5.84
C SER A 97 -4.84 -21.11 -5.59
N TRP A 98 -5.47 -20.50 -6.59
CA TRP A 98 -5.92 -19.12 -6.57
C TRP A 98 -7.28 -18.97 -7.23
N GLU A 99 -8.12 -18.14 -6.62
CA GLU A 99 -9.44 -17.76 -7.12
C GLU A 99 -9.46 -16.26 -7.43
N PHE A 100 -10.13 -15.88 -8.51
CA PHE A 100 -10.31 -14.49 -8.91
C PHE A 100 -11.52 -13.88 -8.22
N LEU A 101 -11.35 -12.71 -7.60
CA LEU A 101 -12.35 -12.04 -6.78
C LEU A 101 -12.89 -10.72 -7.37
N GLY A 102 -12.66 -10.47 -8.66
CA GLY A 102 -13.16 -9.25 -9.32
C GLY A 102 -12.26 -8.04 -9.14
N LEU A 103 -12.86 -6.85 -9.20
CA LEU A 103 -12.20 -5.55 -9.21
C LEU A 103 -11.27 -5.33 -10.42
N GLU A 104 -11.65 -5.83 -11.60
CA GLU A 104 -10.86 -5.75 -12.84
C GLU A 104 -10.52 -4.33 -13.25
N ASP A 105 -11.43 -3.39 -13.03
CA ASP A 105 -11.27 -1.99 -13.45
C ASP A 105 -10.33 -1.19 -12.55
N THR A 106 -9.90 -1.76 -11.42
CA THR A 106 -8.95 -1.07 -10.51
C THR A 106 -7.56 -0.93 -11.09
N ARG A 107 -7.17 -1.72 -12.08
CA ARG A 107 -5.93 -1.65 -12.89
C ARG A 107 -4.62 -1.67 -12.10
N HIS A 108 -4.57 -0.94 -10.98
CA HIS A 108 -3.39 -0.80 -10.11
C HIS A 108 -3.84 -0.83 -8.65
N ILE A 109 -3.41 -1.84 -7.90
CA ILE A 109 -3.71 -1.99 -6.48
C ILE A 109 -2.47 -1.66 -5.66
N GLY A 110 -2.54 -0.58 -4.89
CA GLY A 110 -1.41 -0.07 -4.10
C GLY A 110 -1.17 -0.84 -2.80
N ARG A 111 -2.26 -1.27 -2.16
CA ARG A 111 -2.21 -1.94 -0.86
C ARG A 111 -3.41 -2.85 -0.64
N ILE A 112 -3.19 -3.95 0.08
CA ILE A 112 -4.25 -4.80 0.67
C ILE A 112 -3.99 -4.90 2.17
N ARG A 113 -5.04 -4.85 2.97
CA ARG A 113 -5.02 -5.14 4.40
C ARG A 113 -6.13 -6.13 4.73
N VAL A 114 -5.77 -7.17 5.44
CA VAL A 114 -6.68 -8.16 5.99
C VAL A 114 -6.87 -7.86 7.46
N HIS A 115 -8.10 -7.97 7.95
CA HIS A 115 -8.40 -7.80 9.36
C HIS A 115 -7.63 -8.86 10.19
N PRO A 116 -7.00 -8.50 11.31
CA PRO A 116 -6.06 -9.39 12.00
C PRO A 116 -6.68 -10.67 12.54
N THR A 117 -7.98 -10.64 12.89
CA THR A 117 -8.68 -11.78 13.50
C THR A 117 -9.78 -12.40 12.63
N ASN A 118 -10.10 -11.77 11.48
CA ASN A 118 -11.11 -12.30 10.55
C ASN A 118 -10.60 -12.18 9.11
N PRO A 119 -10.18 -13.29 8.48
CA PRO A 119 -9.60 -13.28 7.16
C PRO A 119 -10.59 -12.90 6.03
N ASP A 120 -11.89 -12.85 6.32
CA ASP A 120 -12.92 -12.48 5.35
C ASP A 120 -13.16 -10.97 5.29
N ILE A 121 -12.65 -10.20 6.27
CA ILE A 121 -12.69 -8.74 6.21
C ILE A 121 -11.40 -8.24 5.57
N VAL A 122 -11.53 -7.61 4.41
CA VAL A 122 -10.41 -7.19 3.57
C VAL A 122 -10.63 -5.78 3.03
N TYR A 123 -9.58 -4.99 3.04
CA TYR A 123 -9.54 -3.65 2.45
C TYR A 123 -8.52 -3.58 1.31
N VAL A 124 -8.92 -2.97 0.20
CA VAL A 124 -8.10 -2.81 -1.00
C VAL A 124 -7.97 -1.33 -1.35
N ALA A 125 -6.75 -0.82 -1.37
CA ALA A 125 -6.45 0.51 -1.87
C ALA A 125 -6.20 0.44 -3.39
N ALA A 126 -7.16 0.95 -4.17
CA ALA A 126 -7.14 0.94 -5.62
C ALA A 126 -6.71 2.29 -6.18
N MET A 127 -5.62 2.31 -6.91
CA MET A 127 -5.11 3.49 -7.61
C MET A 127 -5.93 3.78 -8.89
N GLY A 128 -6.66 2.79 -9.40
CA GLY A 128 -7.42 2.88 -10.63
C GLY A 128 -6.55 2.88 -11.89
N ASP A 129 -7.12 3.29 -13.00
CA ASP A 129 -6.36 3.48 -14.24
C ASP A 129 -5.46 4.73 -14.12
N LEU A 130 -4.15 4.55 -14.27
CA LEU A 130 -3.19 5.66 -14.19
C LEU A 130 -3.09 6.47 -15.51
N TRP A 131 -3.65 5.93 -16.61
CA TRP A 131 -3.57 6.54 -17.93
C TRP A 131 -4.76 7.44 -18.27
N GLN A 132 -5.85 7.33 -17.50
CA GLN A 132 -7.07 8.11 -17.64
C GLN A 132 -7.78 8.27 -16.29
N SER A 133 -8.75 9.18 -16.23
CA SER A 133 -9.66 9.30 -15.10
C SER A 133 -10.46 7.99 -14.95
N SER A 134 -10.73 7.57 -13.72
CA SER A 134 -11.34 6.27 -13.45
C SER A 134 -12.18 6.32 -12.18
N GLU A 135 -13.44 5.94 -12.31
CA GLU A 135 -14.32 5.75 -11.15
C GLU A 135 -13.94 4.54 -10.29
N ALA A 136 -13.08 3.63 -10.80
CA ALA A 136 -12.60 2.47 -10.05
C ALA A 136 -11.51 2.81 -9.01
N ARG A 137 -11.21 4.09 -8.80
CA ARG A 137 -10.28 4.59 -7.77
C ARG A 137 -10.95 4.57 -6.40
N GLY A 138 -10.15 4.38 -5.33
CA GLY A 138 -10.64 4.47 -3.95
C GLY A 138 -10.26 3.29 -3.06
N VAL A 139 -10.88 3.21 -1.90
CA VAL A 139 -10.75 2.06 -0.99
C VAL A 139 -12.00 1.19 -1.13
N TYR A 140 -11.78 -0.10 -1.33
CA TYR A 140 -12.81 -1.11 -1.35
C TYR A 140 -12.71 -1.98 -0.09
N LYS A 141 -13.87 -2.39 0.42
CA LYS A 141 -14.02 -3.28 1.58
C LYS A 141 -14.83 -4.51 1.17
N SER A 142 -14.43 -5.66 1.63
CA SER A 142 -15.22 -6.88 1.63
C SER A 142 -15.37 -7.38 3.06
N THR A 143 -16.48 -8.04 3.36
CA THR A 143 -16.76 -8.70 4.65
C THR A 143 -17.08 -10.19 4.48
N ASP A 144 -16.99 -10.69 3.26
CA ASP A 144 -17.29 -12.07 2.84
C ASP A 144 -16.13 -12.74 2.12
N GLY A 145 -14.91 -12.31 2.41
CA GLY A 145 -13.69 -12.91 1.86
C GLY A 145 -13.41 -12.53 0.41
N GLY A 146 -14.05 -11.47 -0.10
CA GLY A 146 -13.86 -10.95 -1.44
C GLY A 146 -14.93 -11.39 -2.45
N GLU A 147 -16.00 -12.07 -2.00
CA GLU A 147 -17.13 -12.42 -2.87
C GLU A 147 -17.87 -11.16 -3.35
N THR A 148 -18.03 -10.17 -2.44
CA THR A 148 -18.58 -8.86 -2.78
C THR A 148 -17.68 -7.71 -2.29
N TRP A 149 -17.74 -6.58 -2.98
CA TRP A 149 -16.93 -5.40 -2.70
C TRP A 149 -17.79 -4.14 -2.63
N GLU A 150 -17.59 -3.37 -1.57
CA GLU A 150 -18.15 -2.03 -1.39
C GLU A 150 -17.03 -1.00 -1.51
N LYS A 151 -17.27 0.10 -2.25
CA LYS A 151 -16.34 1.23 -2.29
C LYS A 151 -16.65 2.16 -1.11
N VAL A 152 -15.77 2.12 -0.09
CA VAL A 152 -15.97 2.85 1.18
C VAL A 152 -15.25 4.20 1.23
N LEU A 153 -14.29 4.47 0.34
CA LEU A 153 -13.66 5.78 0.20
C LEU A 153 -13.48 6.10 -1.29
N TYR A 154 -13.95 7.27 -1.69
CA TYR A 154 -13.77 7.82 -3.04
C TYR A 154 -13.47 9.32 -2.96
N ALA A 155 -12.31 9.75 -3.40
CA ALA A 155 -11.96 11.17 -3.44
C ALA A 155 -12.48 11.84 -4.71
N ASN A 156 -12.04 11.37 -5.87
CA ASN A 156 -12.50 11.75 -7.21
C ASN A 156 -11.93 10.79 -8.28
N GLU A 157 -12.29 11.00 -9.54
CA GLU A 157 -11.86 10.15 -10.66
C GLU A 157 -10.37 10.20 -10.99
N ASP A 158 -9.64 11.21 -10.48
CA ASP A 158 -8.20 11.39 -10.72
C ASP A 158 -7.33 11.04 -9.50
N ALA A 159 -7.95 10.82 -8.32
CA ALA A 159 -7.24 10.49 -7.08
C ALA A 159 -7.60 9.08 -6.57
N GLY A 160 -6.68 8.15 -6.69
CA GLY A 160 -6.83 6.77 -6.23
C GLY A 160 -6.20 6.51 -4.87
N ALA A 161 -6.64 5.48 -4.16
CA ALA A 161 -6.03 5.07 -2.90
C ALA A 161 -4.69 4.36 -3.14
N VAL A 162 -3.64 4.74 -2.41
CA VAL A 162 -2.28 4.25 -2.62
C VAL A 162 -1.68 3.58 -1.39
N ASP A 163 -2.04 4.03 -0.21
CA ASP A 163 -1.63 3.40 1.05
C ASP A 163 -2.81 3.21 2.00
N LEU A 164 -2.71 2.21 2.87
CA LEU A 164 -3.77 1.80 3.78
C LEU A 164 -3.16 1.10 4.98
N VAL A 165 -3.54 1.50 6.20
CA VAL A 165 -3.07 0.92 7.46
C VAL A 165 -4.25 0.73 8.39
N LEU A 166 -4.39 -0.47 8.95
CA LEU A 166 -5.25 -0.72 10.10
C LEU A 166 -4.45 -0.42 11.37
N GLU A 167 -5.07 0.23 12.33
CA GLU A 167 -4.41 0.49 13.61
C GLU A 167 -4.12 -0.83 14.33
N PRO A 168 -2.89 -1.05 14.78
CA PRO A 168 -2.55 -2.22 15.58
C PRO A 168 -3.34 -2.26 16.89
N GLY A 169 -4.08 -3.35 17.13
CA GLY A 169 -4.91 -3.54 18.33
C GLY A 169 -6.36 -3.05 18.19
N ASN A 170 -6.66 -2.13 17.25
CA ASN A 170 -8.04 -1.70 16.99
C ASN A 170 -8.30 -1.53 15.47
N PRO A 171 -8.57 -2.60 14.74
CA PRO A 171 -8.74 -2.58 13.29
C PRO A 171 -9.97 -1.80 12.79
N ARG A 172 -10.80 -1.25 13.70
CA ARG A 172 -11.86 -0.30 13.33
C ARG A 172 -11.29 1.07 12.94
N ILE A 173 -10.10 1.40 13.44
CA ILE A 173 -9.39 2.63 13.08
C ILE A 173 -8.52 2.34 11.86
N ILE A 174 -8.74 3.11 10.80
CA ILE A 174 -8.08 2.92 9.51
C ILE A 174 -7.54 4.26 9.03
N TYR A 175 -6.31 4.25 8.57
CA TYR A 175 -5.72 5.38 7.85
C TYR A 175 -5.56 5.00 6.39
N ALA A 176 -5.95 5.88 5.49
CA ALA A 176 -5.80 5.72 4.05
C ALA A 176 -5.22 6.98 3.42
N SER A 177 -4.45 6.83 2.36
CA SER A 177 -4.03 7.96 1.55
C SER A 177 -4.52 7.82 0.12
N THR A 178 -4.96 8.94 -0.44
CA THR A 178 -5.32 9.08 -1.85
C THR A 178 -4.28 9.93 -2.57
N TRP A 179 -4.12 9.71 -3.86
CA TRP A 179 -3.12 10.36 -4.69
C TRP A 179 -3.68 10.68 -6.06
N ASN A 180 -3.73 11.95 -6.40
CA ASN A 180 -4.00 12.42 -7.75
C ASN A 180 -2.77 12.18 -8.61
N VAL A 181 -2.88 11.27 -9.55
CA VAL A 181 -1.77 10.83 -10.40
C VAL A 181 -2.26 10.55 -11.81
N ARG A 182 -1.49 11.05 -12.78
CA ARG A 182 -1.71 10.78 -14.19
C ARG A 182 -0.41 10.41 -14.86
N ARG A 183 -0.44 9.35 -15.65
CA ARG A 183 0.68 8.94 -16.51
C ARG A 183 0.25 8.96 -17.95
N THR A 184 0.99 9.65 -18.80
CA THR A 184 0.86 9.57 -20.26
C THR A 184 2.19 9.12 -20.85
N PRO A 185 2.26 8.72 -22.15
CA PRO A 185 3.52 8.29 -22.75
C PRO A 185 4.63 9.35 -22.71
N HIS A 186 4.27 10.62 -22.65
CA HIS A 186 5.19 11.75 -22.73
C HIS A 186 5.16 12.67 -21.49
N ASP A 187 4.23 12.44 -20.56
CA ASP A 187 4.09 13.29 -19.38
C ASP A 187 3.76 12.48 -18.11
N PHE A 188 4.04 13.08 -16.97
CA PHE A 188 3.74 12.54 -15.66
C PHE A 188 3.32 13.68 -14.73
N SER A 189 2.14 13.55 -14.13
CA SER A 189 1.65 14.45 -13.10
C SER A 189 1.55 13.71 -11.77
N SER A 190 2.15 14.27 -10.73
CA SER A 190 2.03 13.83 -9.34
C SER A 190 1.49 14.99 -8.51
N GLY A 191 0.35 14.76 -7.89
CA GLY A 191 -0.30 15.75 -7.02
C GLY A 191 -1.43 16.51 -7.68
N GLY A 192 -2.32 16.97 -6.82
CA GLY A 192 -3.51 17.73 -7.18
C GLY A 192 -4.68 17.46 -6.23
N PRO A 193 -5.86 17.99 -6.54
CA PRO A 193 -7.05 17.83 -5.71
C PRO A 193 -7.37 16.36 -5.43
N GLY A 194 -7.64 16.05 -4.15
CA GLY A 194 -7.91 14.68 -3.69
C GLY A 194 -6.67 13.87 -3.31
N SER A 195 -5.46 14.45 -3.35
CA SER A 195 -4.27 13.86 -2.72
C SER A 195 -4.31 14.16 -1.23
N ASP A 196 -4.90 13.26 -0.46
CA ASP A 196 -5.24 13.51 0.93
C ASP A 196 -4.91 12.31 1.84
N LEU A 197 -4.80 12.61 3.14
CA LEU A 197 -4.74 11.62 4.22
C LEU A 197 -6.10 11.56 4.92
N TRP A 198 -6.60 10.36 5.13
CA TRP A 198 -7.91 10.08 5.68
C TRP A 198 -7.83 9.18 6.90
N LYS A 199 -8.75 9.36 7.85
CA LYS A 199 -8.96 8.49 9.02
C LYS A 199 -10.41 8.06 9.09
N SER A 200 -10.63 6.78 9.34
CA SER A 200 -11.92 6.21 9.76
C SER A 200 -11.78 5.65 11.17
N THR A 201 -12.85 5.73 11.97
CA THR A 201 -12.93 5.14 13.32
C THR A 201 -14.02 4.09 13.44
N ASP A 202 -14.68 3.76 12.33
CA ASP A 202 -15.86 2.91 12.25
C ASP A 202 -15.73 1.81 11.17
N SER A 203 -14.50 1.30 10.95
CA SER A 203 -14.23 0.24 9.99
C SER A 203 -14.46 0.66 8.52
N GLY A 204 -14.28 1.95 8.23
CA GLY A 204 -14.39 2.50 6.88
C GLY A 204 -15.78 2.98 6.48
N GLU A 205 -16.75 3.01 7.40
CA GLU A 205 -18.11 3.50 7.10
C GLU A 205 -18.11 5.04 6.86
N THR A 206 -17.33 5.77 7.68
CA THR A 206 -17.13 7.21 7.50
C THR A 206 -15.65 7.58 7.54
N TRP A 207 -15.30 8.69 6.89
CA TRP A 207 -13.94 9.15 6.76
C TRP A 207 -13.79 10.64 7.05
N THR A 208 -12.77 10.97 7.85
CA THR A 208 -12.36 12.35 8.13
C THR A 208 -11.07 12.65 7.38
N LYS A 209 -11.02 13.79 6.70
CA LYS A 209 -9.85 14.26 5.99
C LYS A 209 -8.87 14.93 6.98
N LEU A 210 -7.71 14.30 7.19
CA LEU A 210 -6.69 14.80 8.11
C LEU A 210 -5.83 15.91 7.50
N THR A 211 -5.73 15.98 6.19
CA THR A 211 -4.96 17.02 5.49
C THR A 211 -5.59 18.41 5.54
N ASP A 212 -6.82 18.54 6.04
CA ASP A 212 -7.47 19.83 6.32
C ASP A 212 -7.14 20.35 7.74
N LEU A 213 -6.47 19.56 8.57
CA LEU A 213 -6.05 19.95 9.92
C LEU A 213 -4.91 20.97 9.89
N PRO A 214 -4.77 21.79 10.97
CA PRO A 214 -3.66 22.72 11.10
C PRO A 214 -2.29 22.02 10.99
N ASN A 215 -1.30 22.75 10.49
CA ASN A 215 0.08 22.32 10.30
C ASN A 215 0.30 21.27 9.19
N MET A 216 -0.75 20.79 8.55
CA MET A 216 -0.61 19.93 7.36
C MET A 216 -0.23 20.78 6.13
N PRO A 217 0.53 20.21 5.16
CA PRO A 217 1.00 20.99 4.01
C PRO A 217 -0.16 21.39 3.10
N ALA A 218 -0.04 22.57 2.51
CA ALA A 218 -1.01 23.07 1.55
C ALA A 218 -1.03 22.24 0.24
N GLU A 219 -2.10 22.35 -0.52
CA GLU A 219 -2.15 21.85 -1.91
C GLU A 219 -1.23 22.65 -2.85
N PRO A 220 -0.72 22.05 -3.94
CA PRO A 220 -0.95 20.65 -4.32
C PRO A 220 -0.09 19.66 -3.52
N ARG A 221 -0.74 18.62 -3.02
CA ARG A 221 -0.06 17.47 -2.42
C ARG A 221 0.05 16.34 -3.44
N GLY A 222 1.15 15.59 -3.39
CA GLY A 222 1.37 14.38 -4.17
C GLY A 222 1.09 13.12 -3.37
N ILE A 223 1.95 12.11 -3.53
CA ILE A 223 1.79 10.84 -2.84
C ILE A 223 2.06 10.98 -1.33
N ILE A 224 1.27 10.24 -0.54
CA ILE A 224 1.38 10.19 0.92
C ILE A 224 1.58 8.74 1.36
N GLY A 225 2.64 8.48 2.11
CA GLY A 225 2.82 7.23 2.86
C GLY A 225 2.39 7.42 4.30
N VAL A 226 1.74 6.44 4.90
CA VAL A 226 1.26 6.49 6.29
C VAL A 226 1.61 5.22 7.06
N THR A 227 1.91 5.37 8.36
CA THR A 227 2.14 4.24 9.26
C THR A 227 1.73 4.58 10.68
N VAL A 228 1.23 3.58 11.40
CA VAL A 228 0.89 3.65 12.84
C VAL A 228 1.91 2.82 13.60
N SER A 229 2.34 3.29 14.77
CA SER A 229 3.25 2.53 15.63
C SER A 229 2.52 1.36 16.30
N PRO A 230 2.95 0.11 16.11
CA PRO A 230 2.40 -1.00 16.89
C PRO A 230 2.76 -0.94 18.39
N ALA A 231 3.86 -0.25 18.73
CA ALA A 231 4.28 -0.07 20.12
C ALA A 231 3.52 1.05 20.86
N ASN A 232 2.95 2.00 20.10
CA ASN A 232 2.12 3.09 20.62
C ASN A 232 1.14 3.54 19.53
N PRO A 233 -0.10 3.04 19.52
CA PRO A 233 -1.07 3.33 18.45
C PRO A 233 -1.47 4.81 18.33
N ASP A 234 -1.28 5.63 19.36
CA ASP A 234 -1.50 7.07 19.29
C ASP A 234 -0.47 7.77 18.38
N ARG A 235 0.67 7.10 18.12
CA ARG A 235 1.73 7.65 17.27
C ARG A 235 1.57 7.23 15.82
N VAL A 236 1.33 8.22 14.97
CA VAL A 236 1.15 8.07 13.53
C VAL A 236 2.16 8.94 12.79
N TRP A 237 2.74 8.42 11.71
CA TRP A 237 3.57 9.20 10.80
C TRP A 237 2.98 9.26 9.40
N ALA A 238 3.15 10.40 8.78
CA ALA A 238 2.87 10.60 7.36
C ALA A 238 4.09 11.18 6.64
N LEU A 239 4.51 10.56 5.54
CA LEU A 239 5.50 11.12 4.62
C LEU A 239 4.76 11.73 3.44
N ILE A 240 4.81 13.05 3.29
CA ILE A 240 3.96 13.80 2.35
C ILE A 240 4.80 14.48 1.28
N GLU A 241 4.52 14.18 0.01
CA GLU A 241 5.01 14.92 -1.14
C GLU A 241 4.22 16.22 -1.28
N ALA A 242 4.86 17.35 -1.07
CA ALA A 242 4.34 18.69 -1.29
C ALA A 242 5.52 19.67 -1.36
N GLU A 243 5.28 20.92 -1.75
CA GLU A 243 6.30 21.97 -1.69
C GLU A 243 6.82 22.11 -0.25
N ASP A 244 5.90 22.26 0.70
CA ASP A 244 6.17 22.28 2.14
C ASP A 244 5.98 20.90 2.80
N GLY A 245 6.25 19.83 2.07
CA GLY A 245 6.14 18.46 2.53
C GLY A 245 7.29 18.03 3.43
N GLY A 246 7.22 16.78 3.92
CA GLY A 246 8.20 16.21 4.85
C GLY A 246 7.63 15.00 5.57
N VAL A 247 8.25 14.68 6.72
CA VAL A 247 7.69 13.73 7.68
C VAL A 247 6.88 14.49 8.71
N PHE A 248 5.62 14.13 8.83
CA PHE A 248 4.69 14.63 9.82
C PHE A 248 4.43 13.54 10.84
N ARG A 249 4.26 13.91 12.11
CA ARG A 249 3.94 13.00 13.20
C ARG A 249 2.76 13.52 14.00
N SER A 250 1.91 12.61 14.39
CA SER A 250 0.89 12.78 15.42
C SER A 250 1.25 11.90 16.60
N ASP A 251 0.99 12.37 17.82
CA ASP A 251 1.12 11.63 19.07
C ASP A 251 -0.25 11.47 19.78
N ASP A 252 -1.36 11.74 19.07
CA ASP A 252 -2.75 11.67 19.52
C ASP A 252 -3.69 11.00 18.49
N ALA A 253 -3.18 9.96 17.85
CA ALA A 253 -3.91 9.17 16.87
C ALA A 253 -4.44 10.00 15.66
N GLY A 254 -3.74 11.08 15.30
CA GLY A 254 -4.05 11.87 14.11
C GLY A 254 -4.96 13.09 14.37
N GLU A 255 -5.23 13.45 15.62
CA GLU A 255 -6.01 14.65 15.95
C GLU A 255 -5.20 15.94 15.73
N THR A 256 -3.89 15.90 16.05
CA THR A 256 -2.95 17.00 15.76
C THR A 256 -1.68 16.49 15.08
N TRP A 257 -1.06 17.35 14.29
CA TRP A 257 0.12 17.01 13.49
C TRP A 257 1.23 18.03 13.62
N GLU A 258 2.46 17.54 13.66
CA GLU A 258 3.68 18.35 13.62
C GLU A 258 4.59 17.88 12.49
N LYS A 259 5.15 18.82 11.72
CA LYS A 259 6.21 18.51 10.76
C LYS A 259 7.54 18.38 11.49
N ILE A 260 8.00 17.14 11.64
CA ILE A 260 9.21 16.81 12.40
C ILE A 260 10.47 16.74 11.56
N ASN A 261 10.35 16.53 10.24
CA ASN A 261 11.50 16.47 9.34
C ASN A 261 11.15 17.02 7.96
N SER A 262 11.97 17.95 7.48
CA SER A 262 11.79 18.61 6.18
C SER A 262 12.81 18.17 5.12
N ASP A 263 13.70 17.21 5.43
CA ASP A 263 14.74 16.77 4.50
C ASP A 263 14.13 16.26 3.18
N ARG A 264 14.54 16.93 2.10
CA ARG A 264 14.10 16.58 0.74
C ARG A 264 14.62 15.23 0.27
N ALA A 265 15.72 14.73 0.86
CA ALA A 265 16.25 13.41 0.53
C ALA A 265 15.25 12.29 0.84
N LEU A 266 14.39 12.46 1.86
CA LEU A 266 13.37 11.49 2.24
C LEU A 266 12.23 11.36 1.22
N ARG A 267 12.11 12.29 0.27
CA ARG A 267 11.05 12.33 -0.76
C ARG A 267 11.55 12.73 -2.15
N SER A 268 12.84 12.51 -2.43
CA SER A 268 13.49 12.93 -3.69
C SER A 268 12.91 12.26 -4.94
N ARG A 269 12.34 11.08 -4.83
CA ARG A 269 11.59 10.38 -5.90
C ARG A 269 10.26 9.89 -5.34
N ALA A 270 9.45 10.81 -4.83
CA ALA A 270 8.25 10.54 -4.07
C ALA A 270 7.29 9.61 -4.81
N TRP A 271 6.96 9.91 -6.05
CA TRP A 271 6.05 9.13 -6.89
C TRP A 271 6.44 7.65 -7.05
N TYR A 272 7.70 7.30 -6.81
CA TYR A 272 8.20 5.95 -7.00
C TYR A 272 8.41 5.18 -5.69
N TYR A 273 8.90 5.86 -4.65
CA TYR A 273 9.38 5.18 -3.45
C TYR A 273 8.56 5.43 -2.19
N THR A 274 7.90 6.57 -2.03
CA THR A 274 7.30 7.03 -0.76
C THR A 274 6.74 5.89 0.10
N ARG A 275 7.54 5.44 1.07
CA ARG A 275 7.20 4.43 2.07
C ARG A 275 7.78 4.82 3.40
N ILE A 276 6.93 4.79 4.41
CA ILE A 276 7.30 4.99 5.81
C ILE A 276 6.74 3.82 6.62
N ILE A 277 7.54 3.24 7.50
CA ILE A 277 7.15 2.05 8.28
C ILE A 277 7.63 2.25 9.70
N ALA A 278 6.72 2.14 10.68
CA ALA A 278 7.05 2.14 12.10
C ALA A 278 7.68 0.81 12.52
N ASP A 279 8.60 0.87 13.46
CA ASP A 279 9.12 -0.31 14.15
C ASP A 279 8.03 -0.94 15.01
N THR A 280 7.98 -2.26 15.07
CA THR A 280 6.92 -2.97 15.78
C THR A 280 7.07 -2.99 17.29
N GLN A 281 8.24 -2.62 17.83
CA GLN A 281 8.57 -2.73 19.26
C GLN A 281 9.05 -1.40 19.86
N ASN A 282 9.49 -0.46 19.04
CA ASN A 282 10.02 0.82 19.50
C ASN A 282 9.24 1.98 18.88
N GLU A 283 8.45 2.66 19.69
CA GLU A 283 7.61 3.79 19.27
C GLU A 283 8.40 4.98 18.69
N ASN A 284 9.69 5.10 18.97
CA ASN A 284 10.54 6.16 18.45
C ASN A 284 11.29 5.76 17.17
N LYS A 285 11.14 4.52 16.71
CA LYS A 285 11.88 4.04 15.55
C LYS A 285 11.00 3.95 14.33
N VAL A 286 11.43 4.61 13.26
CA VAL A 286 10.73 4.63 11.98
C VAL A 286 11.70 4.51 10.82
N TYR A 287 11.27 3.83 9.77
CA TYR A 287 12.02 3.58 8.56
C TYR A 287 11.41 4.33 7.38
N VAL A 288 12.24 5.01 6.60
CA VAL A 288 11.82 5.63 5.34
C VAL A 288 12.57 4.97 4.19
N MET A 289 11.80 4.51 3.22
CA MET A 289 12.32 3.94 1.98
C MET A 289 12.10 4.92 0.84
N ASN A 290 13.19 5.48 0.35
CA ASN A 290 13.25 6.32 -0.83
C ASN A 290 14.43 5.84 -1.69
N VAL A 291 15.11 6.72 -2.42
CA VAL A 291 16.39 6.41 -3.10
C VAL A 291 17.41 5.88 -2.09
N SER A 292 17.46 6.49 -0.92
CA SER A 292 18.22 6.01 0.24
C SER A 292 17.27 5.41 1.27
N TYR A 293 17.72 4.35 1.93
CA TYR A 293 17.07 3.79 3.11
C TYR A 293 17.48 4.62 4.33
N GLY A 294 16.50 5.15 5.03
CA GLY A 294 16.68 5.95 6.24
C GLY A 294 16.08 5.26 7.46
N VAL A 295 16.73 5.44 8.61
CA VAL A 295 16.22 4.99 9.93
C VAL A 295 16.36 6.14 10.89
N SER A 296 15.27 6.51 11.55
CA SER A 296 15.27 7.36 12.72
C SER A 296 15.05 6.51 13.97
N THR A 297 15.67 6.89 15.09
CA THR A 297 15.49 6.30 16.43
C THR A 297 15.00 7.29 17.46
N ASP A 298 14.65 8.49 17.04
CA ASP A 298 14.22 9.63 17.84
C ASP A 298 12.82 10.14 17.46
N GLY A 299 12.01 9.29 16.85
CA GLY A 299 10.64 9.61 16.48
C GLY A 299 10.50 10.28 15.11
N GLY A 300 11.55 10.25 14.27
CA GLY A 300 11.50 10.77 12.90
C GLY A 300 12.17 12.13 12.71
N VAL A 301 12.83 12.64 13.73
CA VAL A 301 13.54 13.93 13.69
C VAL A 301 14.76 13.88 12.78
#